data_f49b54e7f56e06e92bc4ad3c008209c7
#
_entry.id   f49b54e7f56e06e92bc4ad3c008209c7
#
_cell.length_a   1.000
_cell.length_b   1.000
_cell.length_c   1.000
_cell.angle_alpha   90.00
_cell.angle_beta   90.00
_cell.angle_gamma   90.00
#
_symmetry.space_group_name_H-M   'P 1'
#
loop_
_entity.id
_entity.type
_entity.pdbx_description
1 polymer ?
#
loop_
_entity_poly.entity_id
_entity_poly.type
_entity_poly.pdbx_seq_one_letter_code
_entity_poly.pdbx_strand_id
1 'polypeptide(L)'
;LGYGTGIYAENIGPGLPPGIVRQIHSLPRLHKQDVIIYHLSTGTALNYTLENYKGRKIIIYHNITPPEFFEGYSRHGVEMGKDGLRGMAYLSDHADYCLAVSEFNKKQLQKAGYTCRIDVLPILIPFRDYEKKPDRKIMSRYAGDGYINILFTGRIAPNKKQEDIIRMFYQYQKRYCAKSRLFLAGSYDGMEAYYERLQEYVQKLHLK
;
A
#
# COMPACT_ATOMS: atom_id res chain seq x y z
N LEU A 1 -7.09 20.29 -20.68
CA LEU A 1 -8.49 20.43 -20.23
C LEU A 1 -8.77 21.78 -19.53
N GLY A 2 -7.77 22.65 -19.34
CA GLY A 2 -7.96 24.03 -18.81
C GLY A 2 -8.24 24.14 -17.30
N TYR A 3 -8.09 23.06 -16.54
CA TYR A 3 -8.23 23.09 -15.07
C TYR A 3 -6.90 23.40 -14.39
N GLY A 4 -6.92 24.30 -13.39
CA GLY A 4 -5.82 24.46 -12.45
C GLY A 4 -5.78 23.22 -11.53
N THR A 5 -4.61 22.56 -11.42
CA THR A 5 -4.46 21.37 -10.58
C THR A 5 -3.27 21.49 -9.64
N GLY A 6 -3.32 20.82 -8.50
CA GLY A 6 -2.22 20.72 -7.54
C GLY A 6 -2.31 19.42 -6.75
N ILE A 7 -1.16 18.91 -6.34
CA ILE A 7 -1.04 17.75 -5.45
C ILE A 7 -0.55 18.25 -4.09
N TYR A 8 -1.24 17.87 -3.04
CA TYR A 8 -0.95 18.29 -1.67
C TYR A 8 -0.86 17.07 -0.75
N ALA A 9 0.07 17.09 0.19
CA ALA A 9 0.27 16.00 1.15
C ALA A 9 0.70 16.54 2.52
N GLU A 10 0.40 15.78 3.59
CA GLU A 10 0.90 16.05 4.95
C GLU A 10 2.39 15.72 5.04
N ASN A 11 2.82 14.63 4.41
CA ASN A 11 4.20 14.17 4.38
C ASN A 11 4.67 13.98 2.93
N ILE A 12 5.81 14.56 2.60
CA ILE A 12 6.41 14.49 1.26
C ILE A 12 7.70 13.67 1.36
N GLY A 13 7.76 12.56 0.61
CA GLY A 13 8.94 11.71 0.57
C GLY A 13 10.14 12.40 -0.09
N PRO A 14 11.38 12.10 0.34
CA PRO A 14 12.60 12.78 -0.10
C PRO A 14 12.98 12.55 -1.57
N GLY A 15 12.38 11.57 -2.24
CA GLY A 15 12.69 11.22 -3.64
C GLY A 15 11.86 11.92 -4.71
N LEU A 16 10.95 12.82 -4.34
CA LEU A 16 10.10 13.51 -5.30
C LEU A 16 10.77 14.78 -5.83
N PRO A 17 10.67 15.06 -7.15
CA PRO A 17 11.16 16.32 -7.70
C PRO A 17 10.47 17.53 -7.04
N PRO A 18 11.21 18.63 -6.78
CA PRO A 18 10.64 19.82 -6.16
C PRO A 18 9.45 20.37 -6.95
N GLY A 19 8.41 20.82 -6.24
CA GLY A 19 7.26 21.49 -6.84
C GLY A 19 6.14 20.60 -7.39
N ILE A 20 6.34 19.27 -7.51
CA ILE A 20 5.28 18.35 -7.92
C ILE A 20 4.23 18.21 -6.82
N VAL A 21 4.68 18.04 -5.58
CA VAL A 21 3.82 17.94 -4.40
C VAL A 21 4.09 19.11 -3.47
N ARG A 22 3.05 19.69 -2.91
CA ARG A 22 3.10 20.79 -1.95
C ARG A 22 2.61 20.34 -0.59
N GLN A 23 3.05 21.01 0.45
CA GLN A 23 2.55 20.75 1.81
C GLN A 23 1.06 21.13 1.91
N ILE A 24 0.28 20.32 2.64
CA ILE A 24 -1.18 20.54 2.75
C ILE A 24 -1.55 21.92 3.29
N HIS A 25 -0.74 22.48 4.20
CA HIS A 25 -0.98 23.82 4.75
C HIS A 25 -0.84 24.95 3.70
N SER A 26 -0.23 24.66 2.54
CA SER A 26 -0.15 25.62 1.41
C SER A 26 -1.31 25.49 0.43
N LEU A 27 -2.32 24.64 0.74
CA LEU A 27 -3.51 24.49 -0.09
C LEU A 27 -4.25 25.84 -0.15
N PRO A 28 -4.51 26.38 -1.35
CA PRO A 28 -5.22 27.66 -1.49
C PRO A 28 -6.66 27.53 -0.99
N ARG A 29 -7.29 28.66 -0.73
CA ARG A 29 -8.71 28.68 -0.36
C ARG A 29 -9.54 28.09 -1.49
N LEU A 30 -10.25 27.02 -1.21
CA LEU A 30 -11.11 26.33 -2.16
C LEU A 30 -12.50 26.98 -2.23
N HIS A 31 -13.13 26.91 -3.40
CA HIS A 31 -14.46 27.39 -3.69
C HIS A 31 -15.42 26.20 -3.93
N LYS A 32 -16.74 26.49 -4.02
CA LYS A 32 -17.77 25.44 -4.20
C LYS A 32 -17.64 24.65 -5.50
N GLN A 33 -17.08 25.26 -6.55
CA GLN A 33 -16.86 24.63 -7.87
C GLN A 33 -15.59 23.79 -7.94
N ASP A 34 -14.71 23.88 -6.94
CA ASP A 34 -13.49 23.09 -6.92
C ASP A 34 -13.80 21.62 -6.60
N VAL A 35 -12.90 20.74 -7.01
CA VAL A 35 -12.98 19.31 -6.76
C VAL A 35 -11.77 18.87 -5.98
N ILE A 36 -11.99 18.21 -4.87
CA ILE A 36 -10.96 17.56 -4.07
C ILE A 36 -10.99 16.07 -4.40
N ILE A 37 -9.84 15.52 -4.79
CA ILE A 37 -9.66 14.07 -4.93
C ILE A 37 -8.79 13.63 -3.75
N TYR A 38 -9.40 12.94 -2.80
CA TYR A 38 -8.74 12.49 -1.57
C TYR A 38 -8.41 11.00 -1.62
N HIS A 39 -7.12 10.67 -1.45
CA HIS A 39 -6.65 9.28 -1.40
C HIS A 39 -6.70 8.77 0.04
N LEU A 40 -7.70 7.95 0.34
CA LEU A 40 -7.91 7.34 1.66
C LEU A 40 -7.22 5.98 1.74
N SER A 41 -6.19 5.84 2.60
CA SER A 41 -5.43 4.60 2.76
C SER A 41 -4.92 4.34 4.19
N THR A 42 -5.02 5.33 5.10
CA THR A 42 -4.46 5.25 6.45
C THR A 42 -5.14 6.24 7.39
N GLY A 43 -4.80 6.17 8.69
CA GLY A 43 -5.17 7.19 9.68
C GLY A 43 -4.36 8.46 9.49
N THR A 44 -5.03 9.60 9.46
CA THR A 44 -4.42 10.93 9.35
C THR A 44 -5.41 12.00 9.82
N ALA A 45 -4.91 13.17 10.24
CA ALA A 45 -5.74 14.30 10.61
C ALA A 45 -6.65 14.77 9.47
N LEU A 46 -6.24 14.60 8.21
CA LEU A 46 -7.06 14.94 7.04
C LEU A 46 -8.37 14.14 6.98
N ASN A 47 -8.42 12.93 7.53
CA ASN A 47 -9.67 12.16 7.57
C ASN A 47 -10.78 12.91 8.33
N TYR A 48 -10.42 13.75 9.30
CA TYR A 48 -11.37 14.48 10.15
C TYR A 48 -11.49 15.97 9.80
N THR A 49 -10.59 16.48 8.97
CA THR A 49 -10.59 17.90 8.59
C THR A 49 -11.00 18.14 7.14
N LEU A 50 -11.15 17.07 6.35
CA LEU A 50 -11.53 17.14 4.94
C LEU A 50 -12.89 17.88 4.75
N GLU A 51 -13.81 17.73 5.68
CA GLU A 51 -15.12 18.40 5.69
C GLU A 51 -15.02 19.92 5.66
N ASN A 52 -13.96 20.48 6.28
CA ASN A 52 -13.76 21.94 6.39
C ASN A 52 -13.39 22.61 5.04
N TYR A 53 -12.97 21.82 4.07
CA TYR A 53 -12.67 22.34 2.73
C TYR A 53 -13.94 22.45 1.90
N LYS A 54 -14.11 23.57 1.23
CA LYS A 54 -15.19 23.76 0.25
C LYS A 54 -14.92 22.95 -1.00
N GLY A 55 -15.96 22.70 -1.79
CA GLY A 55 -15.87 21.97 -3.03
C GLY A 55 -16.36 20.52 -2.92
N ARG A 56 -16.46 19.86 -4.07
CA ARG A 56 -16.90 18.47 -4.17
C ARG A 56 -15.80 17.53 -3.74
N LYS A 57 -16.11 16.57 -2.89
CA LYS A 57 -15.18 15.60 -2.33
C LYS A 57 -15.33 14.24 -2.99
N ILE A 58 -14.32 13.85 -3.75
CA ILE A 58 -14.21 12.52 -4.36
C ILE A 58 -13.18 11.74 -3.55
N ILE A 59 -13.57 10.60 -2.96
CA ILE A 59 -12.69 9.75 -2.19
C ILE A 59 -12.24 8.57 -3.06
N ILE A 60 -10.92 8.38 -3.21
CA ILE A 60 -10.34 7.17 -3.79
C ILE A 60 -9.85 6.30 -2.63
N TYR A 61 -10.52 5.18 -2.42
CA TYR A 61 -10.21 4.26 -1.32
C TYR A 61 -9.26 3.15 -1.75
N HIS A 62 -8.06 3.14 -1.15
CA HIS A 62 -6.95 2.23 -1.46
C HIS A 62 -6.82 1.02 -0.52
N ASN A 63 -7.75 0.81 0.36
CA ASN A 63 -7.71 -0.14 1.47
C ASN A 63 -6.93 0.36 2.69
N ILE A 64 -7.48 0.12 3.87
CA ILE A 64 -6.80 0.30 5.14
C ILE A 64 -6.46 -1.10 5.66
N THR A 65 -5.18 -1.33 5.95
CA THR A 65 -4.76 -2.62 6.50
C THR A 65 -5.37 -2.79 7.90
N PRO A 66 -6.09 -3.90 8.16
CA PRO A 66 -6.65 -4.17 9.48
C PRO A 66 -5.56 -4.16 10.56
N PRO A 67 -5.81 -3.50 11.71
CA PRO A 67 -4.80 -3.31 12.76
C PRO A 67 -4.29 -4.64 13.35
N GLU A 68 -5.09 -5.69 13.31
CA GLU A 68 -4.78 -7.02 13.83
C GLU A 68 -3.52 -7.62 13.18
N PHE A 69 -3.22 -7.27 11.94
CA PHE A 69 -1.99 -7.72 11.28
C PHE A 69 -0.73 -7.18 11.95
N PHE A 70 -0.81 -6.04 12.62
CA PHE A 70 0.33 -5.37 13.24
C PHE A 70 0.49 -5.66 14.73
N GLU A 71 -0.47 -6.39 15.33
CA GLU A 71 -0.40 -6.78 16.74
C GLU A 71 0.85 -7.63 17.03
N GLY A 72 1.57 -7.25 18.08
CA GLY A 72 2.85 -7.88 18.44
C GLY A 72 4.06 -7.46 17.61
N TYR A 73 3.88 -6.64 16.55
CA TYR A 73 4.97 -6.20 15.67
C TYR A 73 5.14 -4.69 15.61
N SER A 74 4.07 -3.93 15.56
CA SER A 74 4.15 -2.47 15.42
C SER A 74 2.95 -1.79 16.09
N ARG A 75 3.19 -1.20 17.28
CA ARG A 75 2.18 -0.38 17.95
C ARG A 75 1.70 0.76 17.04
N HIS A 76 2.63 1.41 16.35
CA HIS A 76 2.29 2.47 15.39
C HIS A 76 1.36 1.96 14.28
N GLY A 77 1.66 0.79 13.69
CA GLY A 77 0.81 0.17 12.67
C GLY A 77 -0.61 -0.13 13.18
N VAL A 78 -0.74 -0.60 14.42
CA VAL A 78 -2.04 -0.85 15.06
C VAL A 78 -2.83 0.46 15.22
N GLU A 79 -2.22 1.51 15.76
CA GLU A 79 -2.88 2.81 15.96
C GLU A 79 -3.30 3.46 14.64
N MET A 80 -2.41 3.44 13.64
CA MET A 80 -2.71 3.98 12.31
C MET A 80 -3.84 3.22 11.61
N GLY A 81 -3.88 1.89 11.75
CA GLY A 81 -4.98 1.07 11.24
C GLY A 81 -6.32 1.39 11.90
N LYS A 82 -6.34 1.45 13.24
CA LYS A 82 -7.53 1.83 14.01
C LYS A 82 -8.02 3.22 13.66
N ASP A 83 -7.12 4.19 13.61
CA ASP A 83 -7.46 5.57 13.26
C ASP A 83 -7.96 5.69 11.83
N GLY A 84 -7.33 4.98 10.89
CA GLY A 84 -7.78 4.93 9.51
C GLY A 84 -9.20 4.39 9.35
N LEU A 85 -9.55 3.31 10.06
CA LEU A 85 -10.91 2.76 10.04
C LEU A 85 -11.93 3.72 10.66
N ARG A 86 -11.58 4.41 11.77
CA ARG A 86 -12.44 5.45 12.34
C ARG A 86 -12.62 6.62 11.38
N GLY A 87 -11.53 7.11 10.78
CA GLY A 87 -11.59 8.18 9.80
C GLY A 87 -12.36 7.81 8.53
N MET A 88 -12.26 6.55 8.08
CA MET A 88 -13.08 6.04 6.97
C MET A 88 -14.58 6.10 7.32
N ALA A 89 -14.96 5.66 8.51
CA ALA A 89 -16.35 5.74 8.96
C ALA A 89 -16.82 7.20 9.09
N TYR A 90 -15.99 8.09 9.65
CA TYR A 90 -16.29 9.51 9.77
C TYR A 90 -16.55 10.18 8.43
N LEU A 91 -15.77 9.83 7.40
CA LEU A 91 -15.88 10.41 6.06
C LEU A 91 -17.12 9.93 5.29
N SER A 92 -17.87 8.94 5.78
CA SER A 92 -19.04 8.39 5.09
C SER A 92 -20.12 9.44 4.76
N ASP A 93 -20.30 10.41 5.66
CA ASP A 93 -21.27 11.51 5.52
C ASP A 93 -20.70 12.74 4.79
N HIS A 94 -19.42 12.72 4.43
CA HIS A 94 -18.71 13.86 3.87
C HIS A 94 -18.20 13.63 2.42
N ALA A 95 -18.53 12.49 1.83
CA ALA A 95 -18.16 12.14 0.46
C ALA A 95 -19.29 12.40 -0.53
N ASP A 96 -19.02 13.13 -1.62
CA ASP A 96 -19.96 13.31 -2.72
C ASP A 96 -19.93 12.17 -3.74
N TYR A 97 -18.76 11.49 -3.83
CA TYR A 97 -18.54 10.37 -4.74
C TYR A 97 -17.32 9.55 -4.30
N CYS A 98 -17.37 8.25 -4.52
CA CYS A 98 -16.25 7.39 -4.17
C CYS A 98 -15.79 6.52 -5.35
N LEU A 99 -14.49 6.30 -5.41
CA LEU A 99 -13.83 5.31 -6.26
C LEU A 99 -13.14 4.28 -5.36
N ALA A 100 -13.51 3.02 -5.48
CA ALA A 100 -12.86 1.93 -4.78
C ALA A 100 -11.92 1.19 -5.73
N VAL A 101 -10.73 0.79 -5.27
CA VAL A 101 -9.75 0.11 -6.14
C VAL A 101 -10.12 -1.34 -6.46
N SER A 102 -11.17 -1.88 -5.83
CA SER A 102 -11.69 -3.23 -6.11
C SER A 102 -13.13 -3.36 -5.60
N GLU A 103 -13.83 -4.41 -6.03
CA GLU A 103 -15.16 -4.76 -5.49
C GLU A 103 -15.13 -5.05 -3.98
N PHE A 104 -14.04 -5.61 -3.48
CA PHE A 104 -13.83 -5.81 -2.04
C PHE A 104 -13.82 -4.47 -1.31
N ASN A 105 -13.06 -3.50 -1.79
CA ASN A 105 -13.00 -2.16 -1.20
C ASN A 105 -14.31 -1.39 -1.32
N LYS A 106 -15.06 -1.56 -2.41
CA LYS A 106 -16.41 -1.00 -2.55
C LYS A 106 -17.34 -1.51 -1.44
N LYS A 107 -17.32 -2.82 -1.18
CA LYS A 107 -18.12 -3.43 -0.11
C LYS A 107 -17.69 -2.92 1.28
N GLN A 108 -16.41 -2.62 1.49
CA GLN A 108 -15.94 -2.02 2.74
C GLN A 108 -16.51 -0.62 2.96
N LEU A 109 -16.49 0.24 1.94
CA LEU A 109 -17.11 1.57 2.02
C LEU A 109 -18.62 1.48 2.29
N GLN A 110 -19.33 0.59 1.61
CA GLN A 110 -20.75 0.36 1.86
C GLN A 110 -21.02 -0.07 3.31
N LYS A 111 -20.21 -0.98 3.85
CA LYS A 111 -20.31 -1.40 5.26
C LYS A 111 -19.97 -0.28 6.25
N ALA A 112 -19.10 0.65 5.86
CA ALA A 112 -18.73 1.81 6.67
C ALA A 112 -19.79 2.93 6.63
N GLY A 113 -20.89 2.77 5.89
CA GLY A 113 -22.03 3.70 5.88
C GLY A 113 -22.04 4.68 4.71
N TYR A 114 -21.15 4.57 3.72
CA TYR A 114 -21.18 5.45 2.56
C TYR A 114 -22.46 5.27 1.73
N THR A 115 -23.22 6.35 1.56
CA THR A 115 -24.47 6.40 0.80
C THR A 115 -24.33 7.02 -0.59
N CYS A 116 -23.22 7.75 -0.83
CA CYS A 116 -22.93 8.31 -2.14
C CYS A 116 -22.67 7.21 -3.19
N ARG A 117 -22.68 7.59 -4.46
CA ARG A 117 -22.31 6.66 -5.54
C ARG A 117 -20.86 6.18 -5.39
N ILE A 118 -20.66 4.85 -5.48
CA ILE A 118 -19.34 4.20 -5.39
C ILE A 118 -19.15 3.38 -6.65
N ASP A 119 -18.16 3.75 -7.47
CA ASP A 119 -17.72 2.96 -8.62
C ASP A 119 -16.38 2.29 -8.35
N VAL A 120 -16.05 1.26 -9.12
CA VAL A 120 -14.76 0.57 -9.03
C VAL A 120 -13.81 1.11 -10.09
N LEU A 121 -12.66 1.61 -9.64
CA LEU A 121 -11.55 2.03 -10.50
C LEU A 121 -10.28 1.26 -10.06
N PRO A 122 -9.91 0.17 -10.74
CA PRO A 122 -8.68 -0.54 -10.45
C PRO A 122 -7.45 0.37 -10.57
N ILE A 123 -6.41 0.05 -9.78
CA ILE A 123 -5.15 0.80 -9.83
C ILE A 123 -4.58 0.73 -11.26
N LEU A 124 -4.35 1.90 -11.84
CA LEU A 124 -3.73 2.02 -13.16
C LEU A 124 -2.23 1.71 -13.05
N ILE A 125 -1.79 0.71 -13.79
CA ILE A 125 -0.39 0.30 -13.83
C ILE A 125 0.19 0.71 -15.18
N PRO A 126 1.22 1.59 -15.22
CA PRO A 126 1.91 1.95 -16.45
C PRO A 126 2.85 0.80 -16.87
N PHE A 127 2.32 -0.19 -17.57
CA PHE A 127 3.08 -1.40 -17.97
C PHE A 127 4.39 -1.07 -18.71
N ARG A 128 4.45 0.02 -19.47
CA ARG A 128 5.67 0.48 -20.15
C ARG A 128 6.84 0.75 -19.21
N ASP A 129 6.57 1.11 -17.96
CA ASP A 129 7.62 1.35 -16.95
C ASP A 129 8.34 0.06 -16.55
N TYR A 130 7.74 -1.09 -16.84
CA TYR A 130 8.31 -2.42 -16.60
C TYR A 130 9.07 -2.99 -17.80
N GLU A 131 8.99 -2.35 -18.98
CA GLU A 131 9.72 -2.74 -20.20
C GLU A 131 11.19 -2.28 -20.14
N LYS A 132 11.88 -2.56 -19.04
CA LYS A 132 13.28 -2.19 -18.82
C LYS A 132 14.20 -3.35 -19.19
N LYS A 133 15.38 -3.02 -19.72
CA LYS A 133 16.42 -4.03 -19.92
C LYS A 133 16.84 -4.59 -18.56
N PRO A 134 16.98 -5.93 -18.43
CA PRO A 134 17.44 -6.54 -17.20
C PRO A 134 18.83 -6.02 -16.79
N ASP A 135 19.04 -5.88 -15.49
CA ASP A 135 20.37 -5.56 -14.95
C ASP A 135 21.35 -6.71 -15.23
N ARG A 136 22.45 -6.41 -15.94
CA ARG A 136 23.43 -7.41 -16.36
C ARG A 136 24.12 -8.10 -15.17
N LYS A 137 24.33 -7.41 -14.06
CA LYS A 137 24.96 -8.00 -12.86
C LYS A 137 24.03 -9.01 -12.18
N ILE A 138 22.74 -8.67 -12.09
CA ILE A 138 21.73 -9.59 -11.56
C ILE A 138 21.59 -10.80 -12.46
N MET A 139 21.51 -10.59 -13.79
CA MET A 139 21.43 -11.67 -14.75
C MET A 139 22.62 -12.60 -14.69
N SER A 140 23.85 -12.07 -14.68
CA SER A 140 25.07 -12.90 -14.59
C SER A 140 25.17 -13.70 -13.30
N ARG A 141 24.56 -13.20 -12.20
CA ARG A 141 24.60 -13.86 -10.88
C ARG A 141 23.58 -14.97 -10.73
N TYR A 142 22.42 -14.85 -11.36
CA TYR A 142 21.28 -15.72 -11.10
C TYR A 142 20.69 -16.43 -12.33
N ALA A 143 21.12 -16.10 -13.52
CA ALA A 143 20.66 -16.75 -14.74
C ALA A 143 21.65 -17.83 -15.19
N GLY A 144 21.11 -18.97 -15.67
CA GLY A 144 21.91 -20.02 -16.30
C GLY A 144 22.65 -20.96 -15.34
N ASP A 145 22.47 -20.84 -14.03
CA ASP A 145 23.11 -21.70 -13.02
C ASP A 145 22.29 -22.97 -12.67
N GLY A 146 21.19 -23.19 -13.37
CA GLY A 146 20.33 -24.36 -13.19
C GLY A 146 19.40 -24.29 -11.97
N TYR A 147 19.33 -23.14 -11.29
CA TYR A 147 18.37 -22.92 -10.20
C TYR A 147 17.06 -22.32 -10.72
N ILE A 148 15.95 -22.78 -10.16
CA ILE A 148 14.66 -22.09 -10.30
C ILE A 148 14.62 -20.92 -9.32
N ASN A 149 14.44 -19.71 -9.87
CA ASN A 149 14.33 -18.49 -9.08
C ASN A 149 12.85 -18.15 -8.88
N ILE A 150 12.40 -18.09 -7.63
CA ILE A 150 11.06 -17.68 -7.23
C ILE A 150 11.18 -16.30 -6.58
N LEU A 151 10.40 -15.34 -7.05
CA LEU A 151 10.46 -13.96 -6.58
C LEU A 151 9.12 -13.53 -5.98
N PHE A 152 9.18 -12.96 -4.80
CA PHE A 152 8.12 -12.16 -4.20
C PHE A 152 8.62 -10.71 -4.06
N THR A 153 7.85 -9.75 -4.55
CA THR A 153 8.13 -8.33 -4.38
C THR A 153 7.06 -7.68 -3.52
N GLY A 154 7.46 -6.88 -2.54
CA GLY A 154 6.56 -6.17 -1.66
C GLY A 154 7.21 -5.89 -0.31
N ARG A 155 6.66 -4.92 0.42
CA ARG A 155 7.13 -4.62 1.78
C ARG A 155 7.15 -5.87 2.65
N ILE A 156 8.19 -6.06 3.41
CA ILE A 156 8.25 -7.13 4.43
C ILE A 156 7.41 -6.67 5.63
N ALA A 157 6.20 -7.22 5.70
CA ALA A 157 5.22 -6.80 6.71
C ALA A 157 4.20 -7.92 6.98
N PRO A 158 3.62 -8.03 8.18
CA PRO A 158 2.76 -9.13 8.59
C PRO A 158 1.53 -9.35 7.69
N ASN A 159 0.99 -8.28 7.11
CA ASN A 159 -0.14 -8.36 6.18
C ASN A 159 0.22 -8.97 4.81
N LYS A 160 1.50 -9.19 4.54
CA LYS A 160 2.00 -9.84 3.31
C LYS A 160 2.28 -11.33 3.50
N LYS A 161 2.26 -11.82 4.76
CA LYS A 161 2.36 -13.25 5.08
C LYS A 161 3.59 -13.93 4.49
N GLN A 162 4.78 -13.29 4.59
CA GLN A 162 6.02 -13.90 4.08
C GLN A 162 6.33 -15.24 4.75
N GLU A 163 5.91 -15.46 5.99
CA GLU A 163 6.02 -16.76 6.66
C GLU A 163 5.32 -17.90 5.90
N ASP A 164 4.18 -17.62 5.27
CA ASP A 164 3.48 -18.62 4.46
C ASP A 164 4.21 -18.87 3.15
N ILE A 165 4.80 -17.85 2.55
CA ILE A 165 5.62 -17.96 1.34
C ILE A 165 6.86 -18.78 1.62
N ILE A 166 7.57 -18.54 2.75
CA ILE A 166 8.73 -19.32 3.18
C ILE A 166 8.34 -20.78 3.42
N ARG A 167 7.20 -21.03 4.09
CA ARG A 167 6.68 -22.37 4.34
C ARG A 167 6.36 -23.11 3.05
N MET A 168 5.69 -22.46 2.11
CA MET A 168 5.42 -23.02 0.78
C MET A 168 6.71 -23.33 0.02
N PHE A 169 7.66 -22.41 0.03
CA PHE A 169 8.96 -22.60 -0.62
C PHE A 169 9.73 -23.80 -0.03
N TYR A 170 9.74 -23.92 1.29
CA TYR A 170 10.35 -25.08 1.97
C TYR A 170 9.77 -26.40 1.46
N GLN A 171 8.42 -26.50 1.35
CA GLN A 171 7.77 -27.70 0.83
C GLN A 171 8.10 -27.93 -0.65
N TYR A 172 8.12 -26.86 -1.44
CA TYR A 172 8.48 -26.92 -2.85
C TYR A 172 9.91 -27.42 -3.04
N GLN A 173 10.88 -26.84 -2.33
CA GLN A 173 12.29 -27.25 -2.42
C GLN A 173 12.50 -28.70 -2.03
N LYS A 174 11.84 -29.16 -0.96
CA LYS A 174 11.96 -30.55 -0.50
C LYS A 174 11.32 -31.58 -1.43
N ARG A 175 10.18 -31.27 -2.01
CA ARG A 175 9.36 -32.26 -2.73
C ARG A 175 9.50 -32.22 -4.23
N TYR A 176 9.86 -31.06 -4.79
CA TYR A 176 9.78 -30.85 -6.23
C TYR A 176 11.11 -30.43 -6.86
N CYS A 177 11.82 -29.45 -6.27
CA CYS A 177 13.04 -28.93 -6.87
C CYS A 177 14.04 -28.44 -5.81
N ALA A 178 15.02 -29.28 -5.48
CA ALA A 178 16.08 -28.93 -4.55
C ALA A 178 16.95 -27.75 -5.05
N LYS A 179 17.11 -27.63 -6.39
CA LYS A 179 17.80 -26.48 -7.00
C LYS A 179 16.85 -25.32 -7.23
N SER A 180 16.38 -24.71 -6.16
CA SER A 180 15.50 -23.54 -6.19
C SER A 180 15.92 -22.50 -5.17
N ARG A 181 15.57 -21.24 -5.42
CA ARG A 181 15.81 -20.10 -4.54
C ARG A 181 14.56 -19.25 -4.42
N LEU A 182 14.32 -18.72 -3.22
CA LEU A 182 13.29 -17.73 -2.96
C LEU A 182 13.93 -16.37 -2.69
N PHE A 183 13.50 -15.36 -3.43
CA PHE A 183 13.84 -13.97 -3.20
C PHE A 183 12.63 -13.24 -2.62
N LEU A 184 12.81 -12.64 -1.44
CA LEU A 184 11.85 -11.72 -0.84
C LEU A 184 12.42 -10.32 -0.95
N ALA A 185 11.94 -9.55 -1.92
CA ALA A 185 12.46 -8.22 -2.24
C ALA A 185 11.51 -7.13 -1.74
N GLY A 186 11.97 -6.32 -0.78
CA GLY A 186 11.23 -5.19 -0.22
C GLY A 186 11.87 -4.62 1.04
N SER A 187 11.45 -3.42 1.42
CA SER A 187 11.84 -2.80 2.69
C SER A 187 11.07 -3.43 3.87
N TYR A 188 11.68 -3.44 5.04
CA TYR A 188 11.07 -3.82 6.32
C TYR A 188 11.01 -2.66 7.32
N ASP A 189 11.17 -1.42 6.85
CA ASP A 189 11.20 -0.24 7.70
C ASP A 189 9.96 -0.17 8.62
N GLY A 190 10.20 -0.08 9.93
CA GLY A 190 9.17 -0.10 10.98
C GLY A 190 8.52 -1.48 11.20
N MET A 191 9.15 -2.58 10.69
CA MET A 191 8.72 -3.97 10.85
C MET A 191 9.91 -4.88 11.25
N GLU A 192 10.86 -4.33 11.97
CA GLU A 192 12.11 -5.00 12.37
C GLU A 192 11.83 -6.32 13.11
N ALA A 193 10.93 -6.30 14.09
CA ALA A 193 10.56 -7.48 14.86
C ALA A 193 9.94 -8.60 13.99
N TYR A 194 9.15 -8.23 12.97
CA TYR A 194 8.62 -9.19 12.02
C TYR A 194 9.71 -9.78 11.13
N TYR A 195 10.62 -8.93 10.66
CA TYR A 195 11.76 -9.36 9.85
C TYR A 195 12.68 -10.32 10.61
N GLU A 196 13.03 -10.03 11.87
CA GLU A 196 13.80 -10.91 12.75
C GLU A 196 13.15 -12.27 12.92
N ARG A 197 11.83 -12.28 13.19
CA ARG A 197 11.05 -13.53 13.26
C ARG A 197 11.09 -14.34 11.97
N LEU A 198 11.07 -13.69 10.80
CA LEU A 198 11.20 -14.40 9.52
C LEU A 198 12.61 -15.01 9.36
N GLN A 199 13.66 -14.31 9.80
CA GLN A 199 15.04 -14.85 9.78
C GLN A 199 15.17 -16.07 10.68
N GLU A 200 14.63 -16.02 11.91
CA GLU A 200 14.59 -17.19 12.80
C GLU A 200 13.83 -18.35 12.17
N TYR A 201 12.71 -18.05 11.49
CA TYR A 201 11.90 -19.09 10.83
C TYR A 201 12.66 -19.77 9.69
N VAL A 202 13.40 -19.00 8.88
CA VAL A 202 14.30 -19.54 7.83
C VAL A 202 15.35 -20.44 8.43
N GLN A 203 15.98 -20.04 9.55
CA GLN A 203 16.98 -20.86 10.26
C GLN A 203 16.39 -22.17 10.80
N LYS A 204 15.21 -22.13 11.43
CA LYS A 204 14.49 -23.33 11.93
C LYS A 204 14.16 -24.33 10.83
N LEU A 205 13.90 -23.84 9.62
CA LEU A 205 13.64 -24.69 8.46
C LEU A 205 14.93 -25.17 7.77
N HIS A 206 16.12 -24.78 8.25
CA HIS A 206 17.42 -25.07 7.64
C HIS A 206 17.48 -24.66 6.16
N LEU A 207 16.78 -23.60 5.78
CA LEU A 207 16.89 -22.97 4.47
C LEU A 207 18.18 -22.13 4.44
N LYS A 208 18.99 -22.31 3.37
CA LYS A 208 20.27 -21.62 3.17
C LYS A 208 20.10 -20.51 2.16
#